data_2548351a131e167843ddc8c2311069fe
#
_entry.id   2548351a131e167843ddc8c2311069fe
#
_cell.length_a   1.000
_cell.length_b   1.000
_cell.length_c   1.000
_cell.angle_alpha   90.00
_cell.angle_beta   90.00
_cell.angle_gamma   90.00
#
_symmetry.space_group_name_H-M   'P 1'
#
loop_
_entity.id
_entity.type
_entity.pdbx_description
1 polymer ?
#
loop_
_entity_poly.entity_id
_entity_poly.type
_entity_poly.pdbx_seq_one_letter_code
_entity_poly.pdbx_strand_id
1 'polypeptide(L)'
;MDKSSFFQDVYEVVNLIPPGRVTSYGAIANYLGTKSSARMVGWALNSSFAENIPAHRVVNRKGILTGKIYFGGNKMEDLLQTEGIEISNNQIQNFEEIFWDPAKELL
;
A
#
# COMPACT_ATOMS: atom_id res chain seq x y z
N MET A 1 -17.89 -0.43 13.97
CA MET A 1 -17.35 0.37 12.85
C MET A 1 -17.90 -0.15 11.53
N ASP A 2 -18.41 0.74 10.75
CA ASP A 2 -18.90 0.43 9.41
C ASP A 2 -17.71 0.11 8.50
N LYS A 3 -17.80 -0.96 7.71
CA LYS A 3 -16.76 -1.34 6.75
C LYS A 3 -16.46 -0.22 5.76
N SER A 4 -17.48 0.49 5.28
CA SER A 4 -17.29 1.55 4.31
C SER A 4 -16.51 2.72 4.89
N SER A 5 -16.68 3.05 6.17
CA SER A 5 -15.88 4.07 6.85
C SER A 5 -14.43 3.68 6.94
N PHE A 6 -14.16 2.43 7.30
CA PHE A 6 -12.78 1.93 7.39
C PHE A 6 -12.11 1.93 6.01
N PHE A 7 -12.83 1.44 4.99
CA PHE A 7 -12.29 1.42 3.64
C PHE A 7 -11.98 2.83 3.14
N GLN A 8 -12.87 3.77 3.44
CA GLN A 8 -12.66 5.16 3.08
C GLN A 8 -11.40 5.72 3.75
N ASP A 9 -11.20 5.41 5.03
CA ASP A 9 -10.00 5.84 5.75
C ASP A 9 -8.74 5.27 5.12
N VAL A 10 -8.76 3.99 4.71
CA VAL A 10 -7.64 3.37 4.02
C VAL A 10 -7.34 4.12 2.72
N TYR A 11 -8.36 4.41 1.92
CA TYR A 11 -8.19 5.11 0.64
C TYR A 11 -7.58 6.50 0.83
N GLU A 12 -8.01 7.22 1.85
CA GLU A 12 -7.47 8.54 2.15
C GLU A 12 -5.97 8.48 2.48
N VAL A 13 -5.57 7.50 3.29
CA VAL A 13 -4.15 7.33 3.64
C VAL A 13 -3.33 6.95 2.41
N VAL A 14 -3.80 5.98 1.64
CA VAL A 14 -3.08 5.49 0.45
C VAL A 14 -2.91 6.61 -0.56
N ASN A 15 -3.92 7.45 -0.70
CA ASN A 15 -3.88 8.56 -1.65
C ASN A 15 -2.82 9.61 -1.28
N LEU A 16 -2.34 9.60 -0.06
CA LEU A 16 -1.30 10.53 0.40
C LEU A 16 0.13 10.00 0.23
N ILE A 17 0.29 8.73 -0.14
CA ILE A 17 1.62 8.15 -0.36
C ILE A 17 2.24 8.80 -1.59
N PRO A 18 3.40 9.47 -1.46
CA PRO A 18 4.02 10.14 -2.61
C PRO A 18 4.54 9.15 -3.66
N PRO A 19 4.64 9.56 -4.92
CA PRO A 19 5.33 8.76 -5.94
C PRO A 19 6.76 8.47 -5.50
N GLY A 20 7.23 7.26 -5.75
CA GLY A 20 8.58 6.85 -5.36
C GLY A 20 8.70 6.37 -3.92
N ARG A 21 7.57 6.36 -3.18
CA ARG A 21 7.53 5.87 -1.81
C ARG A 21 6.51 4.74 -1.71
N VAL A 22 6.69 3.87 -0.73
CA VAL A 22 5.78 2.75 -0.48
C VAL A 22 5.53 2.59 1.01
N THR A 23 4.41 1.96 1.36
CA THR A 23 4.13 1.60 2.74
C THR A 23 3.67 0.14 2.79
N SER A 24 3.38 -0.35 3.99
CA SER A 24 2.89 -1.72 4.16
C SER A 24 1.45 -1.73 4.66
N TYR A 25 0.79 -2.85 4.46
CA TYR A 25 -0.57 -3.06 4.98
C TYR A 25 -0.61 -2.85 6.49
N GLY A 26 0.41 -3.37 7.19
CA GLY A 26 0.49 -3.25 8.65
C GLY A 26 0.71 -1.82 9.12
N ALA A 27 1.50 -1.03 8.38
CA ALA A 27 1.74 0.37 8.75
C ALA A 27 0.47 1.20 8.64
N ILE A 28 -0.33 0.94 7.60
CA ILE A 28 -1.62 1.61 7.44
C ILE A 28 -2.56 1.22 8.58
N ALA A 29 -2.64 -0.09 8.87
CA ALA A 29 -3.50 -0.59 9.94
C ALA A 29 -3.11 0.02 11.29
N ASN A 30 -1.82 0.09 11.57
CA ASN A 30 -1.31 0.68 12.81
C ASN A 30 -1.69 2.16 12.93
N TYR A 31 -1.59 2.89 11.84
CA TYR A 31 -1.95 4.31 11.82
C TYR A 31 -3.44 4.51 12.08
N LEU A 32 -4.29 3.65 11.50
CA LEU A 32 -5.75 3.80 11.60
C LEU A 32 -6.32 3.34 12.94
N GLY A 33 -5.57 2.58 13.72
CA GLY A 33 -5.97 2.26 15.07
C GLY A 33 -5.94 0.79 15.44
N THR A 34 -6.14 0.54 16.72
CA THR A 34 -5.89 -0.77 17.32
C THR A 34 -6.82 -1.88 16.85
N LYS A 35 -7.99 -1.54 16.32
CA LYS A 35 -8.94 -2.55 15.85
C LYS A 35 -8.77 -2.88 14.37
N SER A 36 -7.87 -2.17 13.69
CA SER A 36 -7.56 -2.41 12.30
C SER A 36 -6.56 -3.54 12.16
N SER A 37 -6.56 -4.21 11.02
CA SER A 37 -5.59 -5.25 10.73
C SER A 37 -5.06 -5.09 9.32
N ALA A 38 -3.85 -5.59 9.09
CA ALA A 38 -3.27 -5.60 7.74
C ALA A 38 -4.17 -6.33 6.76
N ARG A 39 -4.85 -7.38 7.21
CA ARG A 39 -5.78 -8.15 6.39
C ARG A 39 -6.95 -7.29 5.93
N MET A 40 -7.52 -6.49 6.83
CA MET A 40 -8.63 -5.60 6.48
C MET A 40 -8.21 -4.51 5.50
N VAL A 41 -6.98 -4.00 5.66
CA VAL A 41 -6.42 -3.05 4.70
C VAL A 41 -6.32 -3.71 3.32
N GLY A 42 -5.86 -4.97 3.28
CA GLY A 42 -5.81 -5.73 2.03
C GLY A 42 -7.19 -5.86 1.37
N TRP A 43 -8.23 -6.14 2.16
CA TRP A 43 -9.59 -6.22 1.64
C TRP A 43 -10.03 -4.89 1.02
N ALA A 44 -9.74 -3.78 1.70
CA ALA A 44 -10.08 -2.46 1.18
C ALA A 44 -9.42 -2.20 -0.18
N LEU A 45 -8.13 -2.54 -0.30
CA LEU A 45 -7.37 -2.28 -1.51
C LEU A 45 -7.71 -3.24 -2.65
N ASN A 46 -8.33 -4.37 -2.34
CA ASN A 46 -8.75 -5.33 -3.35
C ASN A 46 -10.14 -5.04 -3.91
N SER A 47 -10.83 -4.04 -3.37
CA SER A 47 -12.15 -3.68 -3.88
C SER A 47 -12.01 -2.83 -5.15
N SER A 48 -13.08 -2.77 -5.94
CA SER A 48 -13.09 -1.99 -7.17
C SER A 48 -12.87 -0.50 -6.95
N PHE A 49 -13.13 0.01 -5.75
CA PHE A 49 -12.95 1.42 -5.43
C PHE A 49 -11.46 1.80 -5.34
N ALA A 50 -10.57 0.82 -5.21
CA ALA A 50 -9.14 1.08 -5.13
C ALA A 50 -8.52 1.44 -6.49
N GLU A 51 -9.25 1.34 -7.57
CA GLU A 51 -8.74 1.63 -8.92
C GLU A 51 -8.28 3.07 -9.10
N ASN A 52 -8.85 3.99 -8.34
CA ASN A 52 -8.58 5.42 -8.49
C ASN A 52 -7.53 5.95 -7.51
N ILE A 53 -6.87 5.06 -6.77
CA ILE A 53 -5.86 5.44 -5.80
C ILE A 53 -4.57 4.65 -6.07
N PRO A 54 -3.41 5.13 -5.57
CA PRO A 54 -2.14 4.46 -5.86
C PRO A 54 -1.93 3.20 -5.00
N ALA A 55 -2.82 2.22 -5.13
CA ALA A 55 -2.76 0.99 -4.35
C ALA A 55 -1.49 0.18 -4.60
N HIS A 56 -0.81 0.41 -5.73
CA HIS A 56 0.46 -0.23 -6.05
C HIS A 56 1.59 0.17 -5.09
N ARG A 57 1.41 1.25 -4.33
CA ARG A 57 2.39 1.72 -3.35
C ARG A 57 2.24 1.05 -1.99
N VAL A 58 1.41 0.01 -1.89
CA VAL A 58 1.24 -0.76 -0.66
C VAL A 58 1.73 -2.18 -0.89
N VAL A 59 2.71 -2.59 -0.08
CA VAL A 59 3.34 -3.91 -0.18
C VAL A 59 3.31 -4.58 1.20
N ASN A 60 3.83 -5.80 1.31
CA ASN A 60 3.88 -6.40 2.63
C ASN A 60 5.06 -5.83 3.44
N ARG A 61 5.17 -6.24 4.69
CA ARG A 61 6.20 -5.69 5.61
C ARG A 61 7.64 -5.97 5.18
N LYS A 62 7.84 -6.88 4.22
CA LYS A 62 9.16 -7.21 3.68
C LYS A 62 9.42 -6.56 2.33
N GLY A 63 8.48 -5.74 1.86
CA GLY A 63 8.61 -5.11 0.54
C GLY A 63 8.23 -6.02 -0.61
N ILE A 64 7.54 -7.13 -0.34
CA ILE A 64 7.12 -8.08 -1.39
C ILE A 64 5.79 -7.61 -1.98
N LEU A 65 5.67 -7.72 -3.31
CA LEU A 65 4.50 -7.29 -4.06
C LEU A 65 3.38 -8.33 -3.99
N THR A 66 2.87 -8.56 -2.78
CA THR A 66 1.85 -9.59 -2.56
C THR A 66 0.51 -9.27 -3.21
N GLY A 67 0.23 -7.99 -3.45
CA GLY A 67 -1.02 -7.56 -4.08
C GLY A 67 -1.03 -7.61 -5.59
N LYS A 68 0.06 -8.04 -6.23
CA LYS A 68 0.20 -7.97 -7.70
C LYS A 68 -0.89 -8.72 -8.46
N ILE A 69 -1.44 -9.77 -7.88
CA ILE A 69 -2.48 -10.57 -8.51
C ILE A 69 -3.74 -9.75 -8.83
N TYR A 70 -4.01 -8.71 -8.03
CA TYR A 70 -5.18 -7.86 -8.21
C TYR A 70 -5.00 -6.80 -9.30
N PHE A 71 -3.76 -6.60 -9.76
CA PHE A 71 -3.46 -5.65 -10.84
C PHE A 71 -3.41 -6.32 -12.20
N GLY A 72 -3.23 -7.64 -12.24
CA GLY A 72 -3.08 -8.40 -13.48
C GLY A 72 -1.67 -8.30 -14.05
N GLY A 73 -1.08 -9.42 -14.41
CA GLY A 73 0.26 -9.49 -15.01
C GLY A 73 1.30 -8.76 -14.18
N ASN A 74 2.12 -7.94 -14.85
CA ASN A 74 3.19 -7.19 -14.23
C ASN A 74 2.84 -5.72 -13.97
N LYS A 75 1.57 -5.38 -13.99
CA LYS A 75 1.14 -3.97 -13.90
C LYS A 75 1.63 -3.28 -12.64
N MET A 76 1.54 -3.95 -11.49
CA MET A 76 2.00 -3.36 -10.21
C MET A 76 3.49 -3.08 -10.26
N GLU A 77 4.28 -4.04 -10.72
CA GLU A 77 5.73 -3.87 -10.84
C GLU A 77 6.08 -2.74 -11.81
N ASP A 78 5.39 -2.71 -12.97
CA ASP A 78 5.62 -1.67 -13.96
C ASP A 78 5.33 -0.27 -13.42
N LEU A 79 4.25 -0.12 -12.66
CA LEU A 79 3.90 1.17 -12.06
C LEU A 79 4.98 1.61 -11.06
N LEU A 80 5.47 0.69 -10.22
CA LEU A 80 6.51 1.01 -9.25
C LEU A 80 7.83 1.34 -9.93
N GLN A 81 8.20 0.59 -10.96
CA GLN A 81 9.43 0.86 -11.71
C GLN A 81 9.37 2.21 -12.42
N THR A 82 8.21 2.60 -12.92
CA THR A 82 8.01 3.91 -13.53
C THR A 82 8.29 5.04 -12.52
N GLU A 83 8.09 4.77 -11.24
CA GLU A 83 8.38 5.72 -10.16
C GLU A 83 9.84 5.66 -9.70
N GLY A 84 10.68 4.88 -10.34
CA GLY A 84 12.09 4.77 -10.00
C GLY A 84 12.41 3.75 -8.92
N ILE A 85 11.46 2.87 -8.59
CA ILE A 85 11.65 1.87 -7.54
C ILE A 85 12.25 0.60 -8.13
N GLU A 86 13.33 0.13 -7.51
CA GLU A 86 14.05 -1.05 -7.95
C GLU A 86 13.43 -2.32 -7.37
N ILE A 87 13.07 -3.27 -8.25
CA ILE A 87 12.42 -4.51 -7.84
C ILE A 87 13.19 -5.69 -8.43
N SER A 88 13.42 -6.71 -7.61
CA SER A 88 14.04 -7.96 -8.02
C SER A 88 13.34 -9.10 -7.30
N ASN A 89 12.99 -10.16 -8.03
CA ASN A 89 12.30 -11.31 -7.46
C ASN A 89 11.04 -10.92 -6.68
N ASN A 90 10.25 -10.02 -7.26
CA ASN A 90 8.99 -9.58 -6.69
C ASN A 90 9.12 -8.84 -5.36
N GLN A 91 10.31 -8.28 -5.10
CA GLN A 91 10.61 -7.61 -3.84
C GLN A 91 11.35 -6.29 -4.09
N ILE A 92 10.94 -5.26 -3.35
CA ILE A 92 11.59 -3.94 -3.42
C ILE A 92 12.97 -4.03 -2.78
N GLN A 93 14.00 -3.54 -3.48
CA GLN A 93 15.38 -3.72 -3.07
C GLN A 93 15.86 -2.73 -2.01
N ASN A 94 15.33 -1.52 -2.01
CA ASN A 94 15.72 -0.49 -1.06
C ASN A 94 14.51 -0.09 -0.20
N PHE A 95 13.79 -1.08 0.29
CA PHE A 95 12.53 -0.88 0.97
C PHE A 95 12.63 0.08 2.16
N GLU A 96 13.65 -0.07 3.00
CA GLU A 96 13.81 0.79 4.18
C GLU A 96 14.00 2.26 3.82
N GLU A 97 14.69 2.54 2.72
CA GLU A 97 14.97 3.90 2.29
C GLU A 97 13.73 4.62 1.77
N ILE A 98 12.83 3.87 1.14
CA ILE A 98 11.64 4.47 0.51
C ILE A 98 10.37 4.21 1.31
N PHE A 99 10.49 3.57 2.47
CA PHE A 99 9.33 3.29 3.31
C PHE A 99 8.72 4.57 3.85
N TRP A 100 7.43 4.73 3.62
CA TRP A 100 6.64 5.88 4.06
C TRP A 100 5.74 5.41 5.20
N ASP A 101 6.02 5.86 6.41
CA ASP A 101 5.25 5.45 7.59
C ASP A 101 4.20 6.52 7.90
N PRO A 102 2.89 6.22 7.66
CA PRO A 102 1.86 7.23 7.89
C PRO A 102 1.82 7.74 9.33
N ALA A 103 2.19 6.91 10.31
CA ALA A 103 2.22 7.34 11.71
C ALA A 103 3.26 8.43 11.97
N LYS A 104 4.27 8.52 11.12
CA LYS A 104 5.32 9.55 11.24
C LYS A 104 5.10 10.69 10.26
N GLU A 105 4.65 10.38 9.06
CA GLU A 105 4.54 11.38 7.99
C GLU A 105 3.27 12.22 8.08
N LEU A 106 2.22 11.69 8.70
CA LEU A 106 0.93 12.36 8.81
C LEU A 106 0.65 12.92 10.22
N LEU A 107 1.69 13.31 10.92
CA LEU A 107 1.52 13.91 12.25
C LEU A 107 0.86 15.27 12.17
#